data_4194d3040e647aa4385f58697dc4a0ba
#
_entry.id   4194d3040e647aa4385f58697dc4a0ba
#
_cell.length_a   1.000
_cell.length_b   1.000
_cell.length_c   1.000
_cell.angle_alpha   90.00
_cell.angle_beta   90.00
_cell.angle_gamma   90.00
#
_symmetry.space_group_name_H-M   'P 1'
#
loop_
_entity.id
_entity.type
_entity.pdbx_description
1 polymer ?
#
loop_
_entity_poly.entity_id
_entity_poly.type
_entity_poly.pdbx_seq_one_letter_code
_entity_poly.pdbx_strand_id
1 'polypeptide(L)'
;NRLVDVVVNFKPIVIEDLKIPGVYSSVRKDVIVGDRIYLDKVLFERGSSKLTYQAKKELDKIAIQLQKNRNIQFEIQGHVCCTPTFQKEAVDRDTKKRELSTNRAKRVYNYFLMKQISKTRMTFKGYGNTQSLKQGSALDRRVELLITKNEPPAKKK
;
A
#
# COMPACT_ATOMS: atom_id res chain seq x y z
N ASN A 1 29.89 21.38 -0.43
CA ASN A 1 29.37 21.08 -0.49
C ASN A 1 28.85 21.26 -0.20
N ARG A 2 28.64 21.49 -0.13
CA ARG A 2 27.97 21.32 0.02
C ARG A 2 27.14 21.40 -0.49
N LEU A 3 26.96 21.84 -0.97
CA LEU A 3 26.08 21.47 -1.39
C LEU A 3 26.10 20.73 -1.86
N VAL A 4 26.70 20.55 -2.02
CA VAL A 4 26.55 19.70 -2.30
C VAL A 4 26.33 19.06 -2.12
N ASP A 5 26.62 19.04 -1.86
CA ASP A 5 26.19 18.26 -1.70
C ASP A 5 25.21 18.34 -1.68
N VAL A 6 25.15 19.11 -1.87
CA VAL A 6 24.02 19.11 -1.97
C VAL A 6 23.39 18.60 -2.87
N VAL A 7 23.75 18.55 -3.39
CA VAL A 7 23.25 18.04 -4.14
C VAL A 7 22.57 17.21 -4.23
N VAL A 8 22.93 17.20 -4.24
CA VAL A 8 22.62 16.39 -4.29
C VAL A 8 22.34 15.60 -4.11
N ASN A 9 22.51 15.97 -3.71
CA ASN A 9 22.05 14.85 -3.24
C ASN A 9 20.67 14.79 -3.10
N PHE A 10 20.03 14.77 -4.11
CA PHE A 10 18.64 14.54 -4.14
C PHE A 10 18.41 13.11 -3.74
N LYS A 11 17.84 12.92 -2.57
CA LYS A 11 17.47 11.60 -2.10
C LYS A 11 16.02 11.32 -2.42
N PRO A 12 15.67 10.11 -2.87
CA PRO A 12 14.28 9.71 -2.87
C PRO A 12 13.77 9.66 -1.44
N ILE A 13 12.47 9.87 -1.25
CA ILE A 13 11.85 9.77 0.06
C ILE A 13 11.95 8.31 0.49
N VAL A 14 12.49 8.07 1.68
CA VAL A 14 12.55 6.74 2.29
C VAL A 14 11.54 6.68 3.43
N ILE A 15 11.19 5.47 3.86
CA ILE A 15 10.13 5.28 4.85
C ILE A 15 10.45 6.00 6.16
N GLU A 16 11.70 5.98 6.59
CA GLU A 16 12.10 6.65 7.83
C GLU A 16 11.85 8.15 7.77
N ASP A 17 11.96 8.75 6.59
CA ASP A 17 11.75 10.18 6.41
C ASP A 17 10.28 10.56 6.56
N LEU A 18 9.36 9.63 6.39
CA LEU A 18 7.93 9.88 6.55
C LEU A 18 7.52 9.98 8.02
N LYS A 19 8.36 9.51 8.92
CA LYS A 19 8.14 9.56 10.38
C LYS A 19 6.81 8.94 10.77
N ILE A 20 6.45 7.84 10.13
CA ILE A 20 5.24 7.08 10.43
C ILE A 20 5.67 5.81 11.17
N PRO A 21 5.36 5.67 12.46
CA PRO A 21 5.74 4.48 13.21
C PRO A 21 5.18 3.21 12.58
N GLY A 22 6.01 2.16 12.54
CA GLY A 22 5.57 0.87 12.04
C GLY A 22 5.43 0.77 10.52
N VAL A 23 6.00 1.72 9.75
CA VAL A 23 5.93 1.65 8.29
C VAL A 23 7.23 1.09 7.75
N TYR A 24 7.13 0.08 6.91
CA TYR A 24 8.27 -0.59 6.29
C TYR A 24 8.16 -0.54 4.77
N SER A 25 9.29 -0.53 4.10
CA SER A 25 9.33 -0.52 2.64
C SER A 25 9.19 -1.91 2.02
N SER A 26 9.33 -2.97 2.81
CA SER A 26 9.32 -4.33 2.28
C SER A 26 8.71 -5.30 3.27
N VAL A 27 8.22 -6.42 2.74
CA VAL A 27 7.73 -7.52 3.54
C VAL A 27 8.91 -8.24 4.15
N ARG A 28 8.91 -8.40 5.48
CA ARG A 28 9.96 -9.09 6.19
C ARG A 28 9.35 -10.15 7.10
N LYS A 29 10.18 -11.15 7.40
CA LYS A 29 9.77 -12.28 8.24
C LYS A 29 9.32 -11.85 9.63
N ASP A 30 9.91 -10.78 10.16
CA ASP A 30 9.74 -10.34 11.54
C ASP A 30 8.73 -9.21 11.74
N VAL A 31 7.91 -8.90 10.75
CA VAL A 31 6.86 -7.89 10.92
C VAL A 31 5.88 -8.33 12.01
N ILE A 32 5.34 -7.38 12.74
CA ILE A 32 4.39 -7.64 13.81
C ILE A 32 3.03 -7.00 13.49
N VAL A 33 2.00 -7.43 14.21
CA VAL A 33 0.66 -6.87 14.06
C VAL A 33 0.71 -5.37 14.28
N GLY A 34 0.08 -4.62 13.38
CA GLY A 34 0.06 -3.17 13.41
C GLY A 34 1.12 -2.52 12.54
N ASP A 35 2.12 -3.27 12.11
CA ASP A 35 3.10 -2.75 11.17
C ASP A 35 2.46 -2.48 9.82
N ARG A 36 2.95 -1.45 9.14
CA ARG A 36 2.47 -1.08 7.82
C ARG A 36 3.58 -1.23 6.80
N ILE A 37 3.23 -1.81 5.67
CA ILE A 37 4.14 -1.92 4.55
C ILE A 37 3.69 -0.91 3.51
N TYR A 38 4.51 0.10 3.33
CA TYR A 38 4.23 1.18 2.41
C TYR A 38 4.68 0.75 1.01
N LEU A 39 3.72 0.71 0.08
CA LEU A 39 4.01 0.31 -1.29
C LEU A 39 4.35 1.56 -2.10
N ASP A 40 5.53 2.10 -1.87
CA ASP A 40 5.94 3.41 -2.38
C ASP A 40 6.00 3.50 -3.90
N LYS A 41 6.09 2.37 -4.58
CA LYS A 41 6.13 2.33 -6.04
C LYS A 41 4.84 1.84 -6.67
N VAL A 42 3.80 1.60 -5.85
CA VAL A 42 2.48 1.20 -6.32
C VAL A 42 1.57 2.42 -6.18
N LEU A 43 1.80 3.39 -7.03
CA LEU A 43 1.05 4.63 -7.03
C LEU A 43 0.06 4.63 -8.19
N PHE A 44 -0.99 5.42 -8.06
CA PHE A 44 -2.07 5.47 -9.03
C PHE A 44 -2.11 6.84 -9.68
N GLU A 45 -2.58 6.88 -10.91
CA GLU A 45 -2.88 8.14 -11.57
C GLU A 45 -4.09 8.79 -10.91
N ARG A 46 -4.17 10.10 -11.06
CA ARG A 46 -5.27 10.88 -10.47
C ARG A 46 -6.61 10.31 -10.92
N GLY A 47 -7.48 10.03 -9.96
CA GLY A 47 -8.84 9.57 -10.24
C GLY A 47 -8.95 8.15 -10.74
N SER A 48 -7.87 7.39 -10.83
CA SER A 48 -7.87 6.04 -11.38
C SER A 48 -7.56 5.00 -10.34
N SER A 49 -8.19 3.84 -10.47
CA SER A 49 -7.85 2.65 -9.70
C SER A 49 -7.09 1.61 -10.53
N LYS A 50 -6.78 1.92 -11.78
CA LYS A 50 -6.06 0.96 -12.63
C LYS A 50 -4.61 0.82 -12.18
N LEU A 51 -4.15 -0.42 -12.16
CA LEU A 51 -2.73 -0.71 -11.89
C LEU A 51 -1.93 -0.44 -13.17
N THR A 52 -0.92 0.41 -13.05
CA THR A 52 0.01 0.66 -14.14
C THR A 52 0.92 -0.54 -14.32
N TYR A 53 1.60 -0.61 -15.46
CA TYR A 53 2.60 -1.65 -15.69
C TYR A 53 3.68 -1.63 -14.60
N GLN A 54 4.14 -0.44 -14.24
CA GLN A 54 5.15 -0.28 -13.20
C GLN A 54 4.64 -0.78 -11.85
N ALA A 55 3.40 -0.44 -11.50
CA ALA A 55 2.79 -0.92 -10.25
C ALA A 55 2.73 -2.44 -10.22
N LYS A 56 2.35 -3.07 -11.33
CA LYS A 56 2.27 -4.53 -11.40
C LYS A 56 3.64 -5.18 -11.20
N LYS A 57 4.69 -4.60 -11.76
CA LYS A 57 6.06 -5.11 -11.57
C LYS A 57 6.46 -5.06 -10.10
N GLU A 58 6.12 -3.98 -9.39
CA GLU A 58 6.42 -3.87 -7.97
C GLU A 58 5.59 -4.86 -7.14
N LEU A 59 4.33 -5.03 -7.50
CA LEU A 59 3.47 -6.01 -6.82
C LEU A 59 3.96 -7.44 -7.03
N ASP A 60 4.55 -7.75 -8.18
CA ASP A 60 5.15 -9.07 -8.41
C ASP A 60 6.24 -9.37 -7.38
N LYS A 61 7.08 -8.38 -7.10
CA LYS A 61 8.15 -8.54 -6.10
C LYS A 61 7.58 -8.77 -4.71
N ILE A 62 6.54 -8.02 -4.37
CA ILE A 62 5.88 -8.13 -3.07
C ILE A 62 5.19 -9.48 -2.94
N ALA A 63 4.55 -9.95 -4.00
CA ALA A 63 3.90 -11.26 -4.01
C ALA A 63 4.90 -12.38 -3.71
N ILE A 64 6.10 -12.29 -4.26
CA ILE A 64 7.17 -13.27 -3.98
C ILE A 64 7.50 -13.28 -2.48
N GLN A 65 7.62 -12.10 -1.87
CA GLN A 65 7.90 -12.00 -0.44
C GLN A 65 6.76 -12.53 0.42
N LEU A 66 5.52 -12.27 0.01
CA LEU A 66 4.34 -12.81 0.71
C LEU A 66 4.25 -14.33 0.59
N GLN A 67 4.66 -14.88 -0.54
CA GLN A 67 4.71 -16.33 -0.72
C GLN A 67 5.77 -16.99 0.15
N LYS A 68 6.87 -16.29 0.40
CA LYS A 68 7.93 -16.77 1.28
C LYS A 68 7.56 -16.66 2.76
N ASN A 69 6.67 -15.74 3.11
CA ASN A 69 6.32 -15.43 4.50
C ASN A 69 4.83 -15.75 4.72
N ARG A 70 4.49 -17.00 4.63
CA ARG A 70 3.09 -17.48 4.58
C ARG A 70 2.28 -17.23 5.85
N ASN A 71 2.94 -16.96 6.97
CA ASN A 71 2.23 -16.69 8.23
C ASN A 71 1.63 -15.30 8.28
N ILE A 72 2.03 -14.42 7.37
CA ILE A 72 1.57 -13.03 7.37
C ILE A 72 0.17 -12.95 6.82
N GLN A 73 -0.72 -12.35 7.61
CA GLN A 73 -2.06 -11.93 7.16
C GLN A 73 -2.10 -10.40 7.21
N PHE A 74 -2.82 -9.81 6.29
CA PHE A 74 -2.78 -8.35 6.13
C PHE A 74 -4.07 -7.80 5.55
N GLU A 75 -4.29 -6.53 5.83
CA GLU A 75 -5.35 -5.74 5.21
C GLU A 75 -4.74 -4.83 4.16
N ILE A 76 -5.30 -4.83 2.97
CA ILE A 76 -4.88 -3.94 1.88
C ILE A 76 -5.68 -2.66 2.02
N GLN A 77 -5.00 -1.53 2.23
CA GLN A 77 -5.62 -0.24 2.51
C GLN A 77 -5.46 0.68 1.32
N GLY A 78 -6.58 1.12 0.74
CA GLY A 78 -6.56 2.07 -0.37
C GLY A 78 -6.76 3.49 0.13
N HIS A 79 -6.08 4.44 -0.51
CA HIS A 79 -6.10 5.86 -0.14
C HIS A 79 -6.27 6.74 -1.35
N VAL A 80 -6.83 7.92 -1.11
CA VAL A 80 -7.00 8.96 -2.13
C VAL A 80 -6.52 10.29 -1.57
N CYS A 81 -6.31 11.26 -2.47
CA CYS A 81 -5.99 12.62 -2.05
C CYS A 81 -7.02 13.61 -2.57
N CYS A 82 -6.90 14.81 -2.11
CA CYS A 82 -7.36 16.01 -2.81
C CYS A 82 -8.86 16.16 -2.90
N THR A 83 -9.61 15.41 -2.08
CA THR A 83 -11.04 15.64 -1.95
C THR A 83 -11.28 16.70 -0.86
N PRO A 84 -12.43 17.41 -0.91
CA PRO A 84 -12.79 18.31 0.20
C PRO A 84 -12.84 17.55 1.52
N THR A 85 -12.57 18.24 2.62
CA THR A 85 -12.49 17.58 3.94
C THR A 85 -13.77 16.85 4.35
N PHE A 86 -14.93 17.37 3.90
CA PHE A 86 -16.22 16.72 4.20
C PHE A 86 -16.50 15.52 3.29
N GLN A 87 -15.68 15.29 2.28
CA GLN A 87 -15.91 14.25 1.30
C GLN A 87 -14.74 13.29 1.29
N LYS A 88 -14.85 12.28 2.12
CA LYS A 88 -13.73 11.38 2.40
C LYS A 88 -13.34 10.49 1.24
N GLU A 89 -14.30 10.20 0.35
CA GLU A 89 -14.08 9.30 -0.78
C GLU A 89 -14.16 10.03 -2.09
N ALA A 90 -13.43 9.55 -3.09
CA ALA A 90 -13.38 10.15 -4.41
C ALA A 90 -14.10 9.27 -5.44
N VAL A 91 -14.48 9.87 -6.55
CA VAL A 91 -15.09 9.15 -7.67
C VAL A 91 -13.99 8.47 -8.48
N ASP A 92 -14.16 7.17 -8.71
CA ASP A 92 -13.32 6.42 -9.62
C ASP A 92 -13.77 6.76 -11.05
N ARG A 93 -12.87 7.36 -11.83
CA ARG A 93 -13.23 7.77 -13.21
C ARG A 93 -13.54 6.59 -14.13
N ASP A 94 -13.08 5.40 -13.76
CA ASP A 94 -13.30 4.20 -14.57
C ASP A 94 -14.68 3.59 -14.31
N THR A 95 -15.14 3.59 -13.06
CA THR A 95 -16.48 3.05 -12.71
C THR A 95 -17.56 4.12 -12.59
N LYS A 96 -17.16 5.40 -12.52
CA LYS A 96 -18.05 6.54 -12.32
C LYS A 96 -18.73 6.53 -10.96
N LYS A 97 -18.23 5.74 -10.01
CA LYS A 97 -18.79 5.63 -8.65
C LYS A 97 -17.82 6.20 -7.63
N ARG A 98 -18.37 6.68 -6.52
CA ARG A 98 -17.58 7.26 -5.41
C ARG A 98 -17.04 6.14 -4.52
N GLU A 99 -16.02 5.46 -5.03
CA GLU A 99 -15.45 4.27 -4.37
C GLU A 99 -13.97 4.09 -4.72
N LEU A 100 -13.28 5.20 -5.03
CA LEU A 100 -11.93 5.15 -5.59
C LEU A 100 -10.93 4.46 -4.65
N SER A 101 -10.93 4.80 -3.35
CA SER A 101 -9.99 4.18 -2.41
C SER A 101 -10.26 2.69 -2.26
N THR A 102 -11.53 2.30 -2.18
CA THR A 102 -11.91 0.90 -2.10
C THR A 102 -11.46 0.14 -3.36
N ASN A 103 -11.67 0.74 -4.54
CA ASN A 103 -11.28 0.11 -5.79
C ASN A 103 -9.77 -0.03 -5.92
N ARG A 104 -9.00 0.93 -5.42
CA ARG A 104 -7.54 0.81 -5.41
C ARG A 104 -7.10 -0.39 -4.58
N ALA A 105 -7.67 -0.55 -3.38
CA ALA A 105 -7.38 -1.70 -2.54
C ALA A 105 -7.82 -2.99 -3.21
N LYS A 106 -9.00 -3.00 -3.81
CA LYS A 106 -9.55 -4.17 -4.47
C LYS A 106 -8.72 -4.61 -5.68
N ARG A 107 -8.17 -3.66 -6.43
CA ARG A 107 -7.28 -3.99 -7.56
C ARG A 107 -6.04 -4.73 -7.10
N VAL A 108 -5.43 -4.28 -6.00
CA VAL A 108 -4.27 -4.94 -5.44
C VAL A 108 -4.65 -6.32 -4.91
N TYR A 109 -5.78 -6.42 -4.21
CA TYR A 109 -6.30 -7.67 -3.70
C TYR A 109 -6.47 -8.70 -4.84
N ASN A 110 -7.13 -8.30 -5.91
CA ASN A 110 -7.35 -9.18 -7.06
C ASN A 110 -6.04 -9.58 -7.74
N TYR A 111 -5.09 -8.65 -7.79
CA TYR A 111 -3.77 -8.95 -8.37
C TYR A 111 -3.04 -10.00 -7.53
N PHE A 112 -3.09 -9.87 -6.22
CA PHE A 112 -2.47 -10.87 -5.34
C PHE A 112 -3.17 -12.23 -5.43
N LEU A 113 -4.51 -12.26 -5.60
CA LEU A 113 -5.21 -13.51 -5.84
C LEU A 113 -4.69 -14.20 -7.10
N MET A 114 -4.50 -13.42 -8.17
CA MET A 114 -3.95 -13.94 -9.42
C MET A 114 -2.54 -14.48 -9.23
N LYS A 115 -1.78 -13.90 -8.29
CA LYS A 115 -0.44 -14.37 -7.93
C LYS A 115 -0.48 -15.48 -6.87
N GLN A 116 -1.66 -16.05 -6.61
CA GLN A 116 -1.85 -17.20 -5.74
C GLN A 116 -1.59 -16.94 -4.26
N ILE A 117 -1.77 -15.68 -3.83
CA ILE A 117 -1.85 -15.39 -2.40
C ILE A 117 -3.26 -15.77 -1.96
N SER A 118 -3.37 -16.60 -0.93
CA SER A 118 -4.67 -17.09 -0.46
C SER A 118 -5.56 -15.95 0.03
N LYS A 119 -6.83 -16.00 -0.34
CA LYS A 119 -7.81 -15.02 0.14
C LYS A 119 -8.00 -15.07 1.66
N THR A 120 -7.66 -16.18 2.30
CA THR A 120 -7.74 -16.28 3.76
C THR A 120 -6.71 -15.43 4.48
N ARG A 121 -5.69 -14.97 3.76
CA ARG A 121 -4.62 -14.13 4.32
C ARG A 121 -4.87 -12.65 4.13
N MET A 122 -5.87 -12.26 3.35
CA MET A 122 -6.04 -10.88 2.89
C MET A 122 -7.45 -10.38 3.11
N THR A 123 -7.54 -9.13 3.48
CA THR A 123 -8.76 -8.33 3.35
C THR A 123 -8.40 -7.04 2.64
N PHE A 124 -9.40 -6.27 2.20
CA PHE A 124 -9.14 -4.96 1.62
C PHE A 124 -10.18 -3.96 2.10
N LYS A 125 -9.77 -2.70 2.19
CA LYS A 125 -10.65 -1.63 2.63
C LYS A 125 -10.19 -0.29 2.07
N GLY A 126 -11.14 0.58 1.74
CA GLY A 126 -10.85 1.95 1.36
C GLY A 126 -10.93 2.87 2.56
N TYR A 127 -9.92 3.70 2.72
CA TYR A 127 -9.84 4.68 3.82
C TYR A 127 -10.04 6.12 3.33
N GLY A 128 -10.31 6.30 2.03
CA GLY A 128 -10.55 7.62 1.49
C GLY A 128 -9.34 8.54 1.70
N ASN A 129 -9.62 9.78 2.08
CA ASN A 129 -8.60 10.79 2.35
C ASN A 129 -8.24 10.89 3.84
N THR A 130 -8.65 9.93 4.66
CA THR A 130 -8.56 10.06 6.13
C THR A 130 -7.16 9.86 6.67
N GLN A 131 -6.21 9.37 5.86
CA GLN A 131 -4.85 9.05 6.31
C GLN A 131 -3.81 9.61 5.34
N SER A 132 -3.80 10.93 5.19
CA SER A 132 -2.79 11.60 4.38
C SER A 132 -1.42 11.47 5.03
N LEU A 133 -0.40 11.21 4.21
CA LEU A 133 0.99 11.21 4.67
C LEU A 133 1.54 12.63 4.80
N LYS A 134 0.85 13.63 4.22
CA LYS A 134 1.30 15.03 4.21
C LYS A 134 2.68 15.19 3.58
N GLN A 135 2.96 14.35 2.59
CA GLN A 135 4.22 14.35 1.84
C GLN A 135 3.98 14.64 0.35
N GLY A 136 2.81 15.18 0.04
CA GLY A 136 2.41 15.49 -1.33
C GLY A 136 1.29 14.58 -1.81
N SER A 137 0.48 15.09 -2.71
CA SER A 137 -0.73 14.40 -3.18
C SER A 137 -0.43 13.09 -3.91
N ALA A 138 0.71 13.01 -4.60
CA ALA A 138 1.07 11.79 -5.32
C ALA A 138 1.23 10.60 -4.37
N LEU A 139 1.81 10.84 -3.20
CA LEU A 139 2.02 9.78 -2.20
C LEU A 139 0.72 9.39 -1.51
N ASP A 140 -0.28 10.24 -1.51
CA ASP A 140 -1.60 9.91 -0.96
C ASP A 140 -2.42 9.04 -1.91
N ARG A 141 -2.06 8.97 -3.18
CA ARG A 141 -2.70 8.08 -4.15
C ARG A 141 -2.03 6.72 -4.10
N ARG A 142 -2.24 6.02 -3.01
CA ARG A 142 -1.44 4.82 -2.69
C ARG A 142 -2.28 3.69 -2.11
N VAL A 143 -1.62 2.55 -1.97
CA VAL A 143 -2.10 1.40 -1.20
C VAL A 143 -1.01 1.04 -0.19
N GLU A 144 -1.44 0.64 1.01
CA GLU A 144 -0.56 0.12 2.05
C GLU A 144 -1.06 -1.25 2.49
N LEU A 145 -0.17 -2.04 3.07
CA LEU A 145 -0.54 -3.30 3.71
C LEU A 145 -0.42 -3.12 5.21
N LEU A 146 -1.50 -3.37 5.95
CA LEU A 146 -1.48 -3.39 7.41
C LEU A 146 -1.39 -4.83 7.86
N ILE A 147 -0.37 -5.16 8.63
CA ILE A 147 -0.18 -6.52 9.14
C ILE A 147 -1.20 -6.79 10.24
N THR A 148 -2.01 -7.81 10.05
CA THR A 148 -3.06 -8.18 11.01
C THR A 148 -2.71 -9.46 11.78
N LYS A 149 -1.79 -10.27 11.26
CA LYS A 149 -1.33 -11.47 11.95
C LYS A 149 0.01 -11.91 11.37
N ASN A 150 0.87 -12.44 12.21
CA ASN A 150 2.12 -13.08 11.76
C ASN A 150 2.51 -14.15 12.77
N GLU A 151 1.77 -15.26 12.73
CA GLU A 151 1.99 -16.38 13.62
C GLU A 151 2.00 -17.67 12.81
N PRO A 152 2.80 -18.66 13.20
CA PRO A 152 2.70 -19.96 12.57
C PRO A 152 1.31 -20.55 12.82
N PRO A 153 0.80 -21.42 11.92
CA PRO A 153 -0.50 -22.05 12.15
C PRO A 153 -0.47 -22.87 13.42
N ALA A 154 -1.63 -22.96 14.06
CA ALA A 154 -1.75 -23.75 15.29
C ALA A 154 -1.35 -25.19 15.00
N LYS A 155 -0.55 -25.77 15.91
CA LYS A 155 -0.15 -27.18 15.79
C LYS A 155 -1.36 -28.05 16.05
N LYS A 156 -1.62 -28.96 15.14
CA LYS A 156 -2.60 -30.01 15.39
C LYS A 156 -1.99 -31.03 16.33
N LYS A 157 -2.73 -31.36 17.34
CA LYS A 157 -2.32 -32.44 18.21
C LYS A 157 -2.73 -33.79 17.61
#